data_89503015b6ef95ca4723f5452031708c
#
_entry.id   89503015b6ef95ca4723f5452031708c
#
_cell.length_a   1.000
_cell.length_b   1.000
_cell.length_c   1.000
_cell.angle_alpha   90.00
_cell.angle_beta   90.00
_cell.angle_gamma   90.00
#
_symmetry.space_group_name_H-M   'P 1'
#
loop_
_entity.id
_entity.type
_entity.pdbx_description
1 polymer ?
#
loop_
_entity_poly.entity_id
_entity_poly.type
_entity_poly.pdbx_seq_one_letter_code
_entity_poly.pdbx_strand_id
1 'polypeptide(L)'
;AARNHKNVFCEKPIALSYADCDEMVNTCKENNVVFMAGHVMNFFHGVRLAKKFIQEGRIGKVLYAHSARNGWEEPQPSISWKKIRSKSGGHLYHHIHELDCIQFIMGPATRVTMTGGNVAHSGPEFGDEDDMLFLNLEFGNNTYAIVEYGSAFHWPEHYVLIQGTKGAIRIDMCNVGMTVKLADGTEEHYCVHANKEIDDDRTRIYHSTEMDGAIQYGHPGKKPPMWLNSIMNAEMEFFNGVMHGDPIPDEFKPLMTGEAARAAIATADAATLSLRENRKVSVEEVMK
;
A
#
# COMPACT_ATOMS: atom_id res chain seq x y z
N ALA A 1 23.36 4.37 7.11
CA ALA A 1 23.41 2.98 7.53
C ALA A 1 24.24 2.16 6.56
N ALA A 2 23.87 2.06 5.27
CA ALA A 2 24.50 1.21 4.27
C ALA A 2 26.01 1.49 4.13
N ARG A 3 26.46 2.75 4.02
CA ARG A 3 27.88 3.15 3.98
C ARG A 3 28.69 2.73 5.21
N ASN A 4 28.02 2.36 6.30
CA ASN A 4 28.61 1.76 7.50
C ASN A 4 28.35 0.26 7.59
N HIS A 5 28.08 -0.41 6.47
CA HIS A 5 27.84 -1.85 6.35
C HIS A 5 26.73 -2.38 7.28
N LYS A 6 25.65 -1.59 7.46
CA LYS A 6 24.46 -2.01 8.22
C LYS A 6 23.33 -2.34 7.27
N ASN A 7 22.67 -3.48 7.51
CA ASN A 7 21.43 -3.83 6.82
C ASN A 7 20.35 -2.78 7.07
N VAL A 8 19.47 -2.59 6.11
CA VAL A 8 18.46 -1.51 6.11
C VAL A 8 17.08 -2.11 5.92
N PHE A 9 16.22 -1.93 6.92
CA PHE A 9 14.78 -2.00 6.79
C PHE A 9 14.25 -0.57 6.73
N CYS A 10 13.52 -0.23 5.69
CA CYS A 10 13.01 1.12 5.50
C CYS A 10 11.49 1.13 5.46
N GLU A 11 10.88 1.77 6.47
CA GLU A 11 9.43 1.99 6.51
C GLU A 11 8.95 2.89 5.37
N LYS A 12 7.68 2.73 5.02
CA LYS A 12 7.00 3.51 3.97
C LYS A 12 6.61 4.93 4.47
N PRO A 13 6.56 5.91 3.57
CA PRO A 13 7.07 5.85 2.20
C PRO A 13 8.59 5.71 2.20
N ILE A 14 9.11 4.92 1.28
CA ILE A 14 10.56 4.63 1.25
C ILE A 14 11.36 5.92 1.02
N ALA A 15 10.83 6.82 0.21
CA ALA A 15 11.36 8.16 -0.04
C ALA A 15 10.22 9.09 -0.49
N LEU A 16 10.51 10.37 -0.65
CA LEU A 16 9.56 11.37 -1.18
C LEU A 16 9.88 11.75 -2.64
N SER A 17 10.85 11.10 -3.25
CA SER A 17 11.17 11.19 -4.68
C SER A 17 11.77 9.87 -5.18
N TYR A 18 11.63 9.61 -6.49
CA TYR A 18 12.28 8.46 -7.11
C TYR A 18 13.81 8.53 -6.99
N ALA A 19 14.40 9.70 -7.19
CA ALA A 19 15.84 9.88 -7.11
C ALA A 19 16.40 9.48 -5.74
N ASP A 20 15.76 9.90 -4.65
CA ASP A 20 16.16 9.53 -3.29
C ASP A 20 15.98 8.03 -3.04
N CYS A 21 14.86 7.44 -3.52
CA CYS A 21 14.60 6.01 -3.42
C CYS A 21 15.68 5.21 -4.15
N ASP A 22 16.01 5.61 -5.37
CA ASP A 22 17.02 4.95 -6.21
C ASP A 22 18.42 5.06 -5.57
N GLU A 23 18.82 6.22 -5.05
CA GLU A 23 20.07 6.39 -4.29
C GLU A 23 20.12 5.45 -3.08
N MET A 24 19.04 5.36 -2.29
CA MET A 24 18.99 4.47 -1.12
C MET A 24 19.22 3.01 -1.50
N VAL A 25 18.50 2.53 -2.51
CA VAL A 25 18.59 1.13 -2.96
C VAL A 25 19.98 0.85 -3.55
N ASN A 26 20.50 1.74 -4.41
CA ASN A 26 21.82 1.59 -5.01
C ASN A 26 22.94 1.63 -3.95
N THR A 27 22.85 2.54 -2.97
CA THR A 27 23.82 2.61 -1.87
C THR A 27 23.85 1.30 -1.07
N CYS A 28 22.70 0.68 -0.81
CA CYS A 28 22.65 -0.61 -0.13
C CYS A 28 23.31 -1.71 -0.98
N LYS A 29 23.01 -1.75 -2.27
CA LYS A 29 23.59 -2.72 -3.20
C LYS A 29 25.12 -2.57 -3.31
N GLU A 30 25.63 -1.34 -3.48
CA GLU A 30 27.06 -1.04 -3.59
C GLU A 30 27.85 -1.41 -2.33
N ASN A 31 27.24 -1.32 -1.15
CA ASN A 31 27.86 -1.69 0.11
C ASN A 31 27.61 -3.15 0.53
N ASN A 32 26.97 -3.96 -0.33
CA ASN A 32 26.64 -5.37 -0.08
C ASN A 32 25.87 -5.59 1.22
N VAL A 33 24.92 -4.72 1.52
CA VAL A 33 24.01 -4.84 2.67
C VAL A 33 22.60 -5.19 2.22
N VAL A 34 21.87 -5.89 3.07
CA VAL A 34 20.46 -6.20 2.82
C VAL A 34 19.66 -4.92 2.89
N PHE A 35 18.82 -4.71 1.88
CA PHE A 35 17.76 -3.70 1.86
C PHE A 35 16.41 -4.40 1.89
N MET A 36 15.45 -3.88 2.63
CA MET A 36 14.06 -4.31 2.56
C MET A 36 13.12 -3.11 2.66
N ALA A 37 12.19 -3.03 1.72
CA ALA A 37 11.10 -2.06 1.76
C ALA A 37 10.01 -2.52 2.74
N GLY A 38 9.62 -1.65 3.68
CA GLY A 38 8.56 -1.87 4.67
C GLY A 38 7.15 -1.77 4.08
N HIS A 39 6.83 -2.61 3.10
CA HIS A 39 5.53 -2.70 2.45
C HIS A 39 4.67 -3.78 3.13
N VAL A 40 4.25 -3.48 4.34
CA VAL A 40 3.61 -4.41 5.27
C VAL A 40 2.37 -5.14 4.72
N MET A 41 1.60 -4.54 3.80
CA MET A 41 0.43 -5.20 3.21
C MET A 41 0.80 -6.45 2.39
N ASN A 42 2.03 -6.54 1.89
CA ASN A 42 2.51 -7.72 1.17
C ASN A 42 2.64 -8.95 2.08
N PHE A 43 2.62 -8.76 3.40
CA PHE A 43 2.62 -9.83 4.41
C PHE A 43 1.21 -10.25 4.85
N PHE A 44 0.14 -9.57 4.39
CA PHE A 44 -1.22 -10.01 4.67
C PHE A 44 -1.48 -11.36 4.01
N HIS A 45 -1.96 -12.34 4.77
CA HIS A 45 -2.25 -13.67 4.26
C HIS A 45 -3.20 -13.62 3.05
N GLY A 46 -4.28 -12.83 3.13
CA GLY A 46 -5.25 -12.68 2.04
C GLY A 46 -4.65 -12.03 0.78
N VAL A 47 -3.72 -11.06 0.93
CA VAL A 47 -3.02 -10.45 -0.21
C VAL A 47 -2.13 -11.45 -0.93
N ARG A 48 -1.35 -12.23 -0.17
CA ARG A 48 -0.50 -13.31 -0.70
C ARG A 48 -1.33 -14.39 -1.37
N LEU A 49 -2.43 -14.78 -0.74
CA LEU A 49 -3.34 -15.79 -1.28
C LEU A 49 -4.03 -15.31 -2.57
N ALA A 50 -4.44 -14.04 -2.65
CA ALA A 50 -4.97 -13.44 -3.88
C ALA A 50 -3.95 -13.49 -5.01
N LYS A 51 -2.69 -13.09 -4.75
CA LYS A 51 -1.60 -13.19 -5.73
C LYS A 51 -1.41 -14.64 -6.21
N LYS A 52 -1.39 -15.60 -5.30
CA LYS A 52 -1.29 -17.03 -5.61
C LYS A 52 -2.45 -17.49 -6.50
N PHE A 53 -3.69 -17.16 -6.17
CA PHE A 53 -4.87 -17.53 -6.96
C PHE A 53 -4.85 -16.95 -8.38
N ILE A 54 -4.31 -15.75 -8.52
CA ILE A 54 -4.11 -15.12 -9.83
C ILE A 54 -3.06 -15.89 -10.64
N GLN A 55 -1.92 -16.23 -10.02
CA GLN A 55 -0.85 -17.01 -10.67
C GLN A 55 -1.32 -18.41 -11.08
N GLU A 56 -2.17 -19.04 -10.28
CA GLU A 56 -2.82 -20.33 -10.58
C GLU A 56 -3.94 -20.21 -11.63
N GLY A 57 -4.29 -19.00 -12.06
CA GLY A 57 -5.33 -18.75 -13.08
C GLY A 57 -6.75 -18.96 -12.58
N ARG A 58 -7.00 -18.98 -11.27
CA ARG A 58 -8.33 -19.26 -10.68
C ARG A 58 -9.40 -18.27 -11.14
N ILE A 59 -9.07 -17.00 -11.27
CA ILE A 59 -9.98 -15.96 -11.78
C ILE A 59 -9.77 -15.67 -13.29
N GLY A 60 -8.95 -16.48 -13.97
CA GLY A 60 -8.59 -16.27 -15.36
C GLY A 60 -7.62 -15.10 -15.56
N LYS A 61 -7.66 -14.47 -16.76
CA LYS A 61 -6.85 -13.27 -17.03
C LYS A 61 -7.37 -12.11 -16.20
N VAL A 62 -6.48 -11.45 -15.45
CA VAL A 62 -6.81 -10.19 -14.74
C VAL A 62 -7.15 -9.11 -15.77
N LEU A 63 -8.21 -8.39 -15.53
CA LEU A 63 -8.71 -7.30 -16.38
C LEU A 63 -8.53 -5.95 -15.71
N TYR A 64 -8.84 -5.90 -14.40
CA TYR A 64 -9.01 -4.67 -13.67
C TYR A 64 -8.81 -4.87 -12.17
N ALA A 65 -8.25 -3.89 -11.50
CA ALA A 65 -8.27 -3.80 -10.05
C ALA A 65 -8.85 -2.46 -9.59
N HIS A 66 -9.46 -2.45 -8.40
CA HIS A 66 -9.92 -1.24 -7.74
C HIS A 66 -9.53 -1.30 -6.27
N SER A 67 -8.91 -0.24 -5.79
CA SER A 67 -8.66 -0.06 -4.37
C SER A 67 -9.24 1.26 -3.91
N ALA A 68 -9.93 1.24 -2.78
CA ALA A 68 -10.33 2.44 -2.07
C ALA A 68 -9.71 2.43 -0.67
N ARG A 69 -9.27 3.59 -0.22
CA ARG A 69 -8.97 3.88 1.18
C ARG A 69 -9.38 5.31 1.46
N ASN A 70 -10.56 5.45 1.98
CA ASN A 70 -11.18 6.75 2.18
C ASN A 70 -12.00 6.80 3.47
N GLY A 71 -12.40 8.00 3.86
CA GLY A 71 -13.22 8.27 5.02
C GLY A 71 -13.44 9.77 5.20
N TRP A 72 -14.03 10.15 6.31
CA TRP A 72 -14.20 11.56 6.66
C TRP A 72 -13.24 11.93 7.79
N GLU A 73 -12.61 13.08 7.67
CA GLU A 73 -11.73 13.62 8.70
C GLU A 73 -12.37 14.79 9.43
N GLU A 74 -12.33 14.75 10.75
CA GLU A 74 -12.74 15.86 11.60
C GLU A 74 -11.53 16.79 11.88
N PRO A 75 -11.79 18.09 12.17
CA PRO A 75 -10.74 19.04 12.51
C PRO A 75 -9.89 18.55 13.70
N GLN A 76 -8.57 18.68 13.59
CA GLN A 76 -7.63 18.25 14.61
C GLN A 76 -7.15 19.43 15.44
N PRO A 77 -7.09 19.31 16.79
CA PRO A 77 -6.55 20.37 17.65
C PRO A 77 -5.06 20.63 17.40
N SER A 78 -4.35 19.65 16.88
CA SER A 78 -2.98 19.78 16.36
C SER A 78 -2.78 18.78 15.22
N ILE A 79 -2.24 19.26 14.10
CA ILE A 79 -1.96 18.40 12.95
C ILE A 79 -0.64 17.65 13.14
N SER A 80 -0.64 16.37 12.75
CA SER A 80 0.57 15.57 12.71
C SER A 80 1.46 15.97 11.51
N TRP A 81 2.73 15.55 11.54
CA TRP A 81 3.64 15.74 10.41
C TRP A 81 3.13 15.11 9.09
N LYS A 82 2.28 14.10 9.20
CA LYS A 82 1.66 13.40 8.05
C LYS A 82 0.79 14.34 7.21
N LYS A 83 0.17 15.33 7.85
CA LYS A 83 -0.70 16.31 7.21
C LYS A 83 0.06 17.51 6.59
N ILE A 84 1.39 17.51 6.70
CA ILE A 84 2.25 18.54 6.15
C ILE A 84 2.94 17.97 4.92
N ARG A 85 2.52 18.39 3.73
CA ARG A 85 3.01 17.88 2.44
C ARG A 85 4.54 17.92 2.32
N SER A 86 5.18 18.98 2.78
CA SER A 86 6.64 19.11 2.74
C SER A 86 7.38 18.08 3.61
N LYS A 87 6.68 17.42 4.54
CA LYS A 87 7.25 16.38 5.42
C LYS A 87 6.85 14.97 5.03
N SER A 88 5.63 14.80 4.52
CA SER A 88 5.03 13.49 4.25
C SER A 88 4.98 13.12 2.76
N GLY A 89 5.19 14.09 1.86
CA GLY A 89 4.88 13.95 0.43
C GLY A 89 3.39 14.16 0.09
N GLY A 90 2.53 14.30 1.11
CA GLY A 90 1.09 14.41 0.98
C GLY A 90 0.38 13.05 1.08
N HIS A 91 -0.93 13.07 0.90
CA HIS A 91 -1.82 11.94 1.14
C HIS A 91 -1.39 10.66 0.39
N LEU A 92 -1.01 10.79 -0.87
CA LEU A 92 -0.59 9.65 -1.70
C LEU A 92 0.62 8.90 -1.13
N TYR A 93 1.65 9.63 -0.66
CA TYR A 93 2.88 9.01 -0.16
C TYR A 93 2.69 8.38 1.22
N HIS A 94 2.02 9.06 2.13
CA HIS A 94 1.83 8.46 3.45
C HIS A 94 0.80 7.33 3.47
N HIS A 95 -0.10 7.24 2.47
CA HIS A 95 -1.05 6.15 2.25
C HIS A 95 -0.68 5.24 1.06
N ILE A 96 0.61 5.11 0.74
CA ILE A 96 1.10 4.37 -0.45
C ILE A 96 0.77 2.87 -0.45
N HIS A 97 0.27 2.33 0.63
CA HIS A 97 0.04 0.90 0.84
C HIS A 97 -0.82 0.24 -0.23
N GLU A 98 -1.94 0.87 -0.62
CA GLU A 98 -2.87 0.30 -1.59
C GLU A 98 -2.30 0.35 -3.00
N LEU A 99 -1.56 1.41 -3.33
CA LEU A 99 -0.83 1.53 -4.59
C LEU A 99 0.23 0.42 -4.71
N ASP A 100 1.02 0.22 -3.66
CA ASP A 100 2.00 -0.85 -3.61
C ASP A 100 1.34 -2.25 -3.66
N CYS A 101 0.26 -2.47 -2.89
CA CYS A 101 -0.48 -3.73 -2.89
C CYS A 101 -0.98 -4.11 -4.29
N ILE A 102 -1.54 -3.15 -5.04
CA ILE A 102 -1.95 -3.38 -6.43
C ILE A 102 -0.73 -3.74 -7.29
N GLN A 103 0.39 -3.05 -7.15
CA GLN A 103 1.60 -3.36 -7.90
C GLN A 103 2.26 -4.68 -7.48
N PHE A 104 2.16 -5.06 -6.21
CA PHE A 104 2.57 -6.38 -5.74
C PHE A 104 1.79 -7.49 -6.44
N ILE A 105 0.48 -7.29 -6.66
CA ILE A 105 -0.40 -8.27 -7.30
C ILE A 105 -0.26 -8.28 -8.83
N MET A 106 -0.22 -7.09 -9.46
CA MET A 106 -0.35 -6.93 -10.92
C MET A 106 0.98 -6.66 -11.63
N GLY A 107 2.04 -6.40 -10.87
CA GLY A 107 3.31 -5.88 -11.39
C GLY A 107 3.33 -4.34 -11.43
N PRO A 108 4.45 -3.73 -11.85
CA PRO A 108 4.60 -2.28 -11.86
C PRO A 108 3.68 -1.60 -12.88
N ALA A 109 3.10 -0.46 -12.51
CA ALA A 109 2.34 0.37 -13.42
C ALA A 109 3.25 1.01 -14.48
N THR A 110 2.72 1.22 -15.69
CA THR A 110 3.46 1.83 -16.81
C THR A 110 3.08 3.28 -17.04
N ARG A 111 1.82 3.64 -16.76
CA ARG A 111 1.30 5.00 -16.92
C ARG A 111 0.28 5.30 -15.82
N VAL A 112 0.11 6.57 -15.52
CA VAL A 112 -0.86 7.05 -14.54
C VAL A 112 -1.52 8.35 -15.00
N THR A 113 -2.80 8.49 -14.64
CA THR A 113 -3.50 9.77 -14.62
C THR A 113 -4.04 9.95 -13.21
N MET A 114 -3.77 11.09 -12.58
CA MET A 114 -4.33 11.45 -11.28
C MET A 114 -5.15 12.72 -11.38
N THR A 115 -6.31 12.70 -10.73
CA THR A 115 -7.19 13.87 -10.55
C THR A 115 -7.58 13.99 -9.08
N GLY A 116 -7.98 15.18 -8.66
CA GLY A 116 -8.37 15.45 -7.28
C GLY A 116 -7.76 16.74 -6.74
N GLY A 117 -7.61 16.82 -5.45
CA GLY A 117 -7.05 17.98 -4.76
C GLY A 117 -7.56 18.09 -3.33
N ASN A 118 -7.43 19.28 -2.75
CA ASN A 118 -8.07 19.63 -1.49
C ASN A 118 -9.44 20.27 -1.82
N VAL A 119 -10.52 19.57 -1.50
CA VAL A 119 -11.89 19.94 -1.91
C VAL A 119 -12.82 20.25 -0.73
N ALA A 120 -12.59 19.67 0.44
CA ALA A 120 -13.46 19.80 1.62
C ALA A 120 -12.73 20.38 2.83
N HIS A 121 -11.47 20.08 3.01
CA HIS A 121 -10.70 20.35 4.23
C HIS A 121 -9.69 21.46 4.00
N SER A 122 -10.07 22.69 4.32
CA SER A 122 -9.17 23.85 4.25
C SER A 122 -9.00 24.47 5.63
N GLY A 123 -7.77 24.86 5.96
CA GLY A 123 -7.45 25.49 7.23
C GLY A 123 -6.33 24.79 8.00
N PRO A 124 -5.77 25.49 9.02
CA PRO A 124 -4.63 24.98 9.76
C PRO A 124 -4.93 23.69 10.55
N GLU A 125 -6.19 23.39 10.83
CA GLU A 125 -6.67 22.21 11.54
C GLU A 125 -6.66 20.94 10.69
N PHE A 126 -6.48 21.04 9.36
CA PHE A 126 -6.44 19.91 8.43
C PHE A 126 -5.07 19.70 7.78
N GLY A 127 -4.21 20.73 7.76
CA GLY A 127 -2.93 20.69 7.05
C GLY A 127 -3.04 21.13 5.59
N ASP A 128 -2.11 20.66 4.74
CA ASP A 128 -1.98 21.09 3.34
C ASP A 128 -1.94 19.92 2.33
N GLU A 129 -2.39 18.73 2.73
CA GLU A 129 -2.49 17.59 1.82
C GLU A 129 -3.80 17.57 1.03
N ASP A 130 -3.82 16.82 -0.07
CA ASP A 130 -5.06 16.59 -0.83
C ASP A 130 -5.97 15.65 -0.02
N ASP A 131 -7.27 15.96 -0.01
CA ASP A 131 -8.28 15.19 0.72
C ASP A 131 -9.15 14.32 -0.18
N MET A 132 -8.94 14.39 -1.51
CA MET A 132 -9.62 13.56 -2.50
C MET A 132 -8.70 13.32 -3.70
N LEU A 133 -8.32 12.06 -3.95
CA LEU A 133 -7.43 11.67 -5.04
C LEU A 133 -7.96 10.43 -5.76
N PHE A 134 -7.97 10.48 -7.09
CA PHE A 134 -8.34 9.38 -7.97
C PHE A 134 -7.20 9.11 -8.94
N LEU A 135 -6.62 7.91 -8.87
CA LEU A 135 -5.56 7.47 -9.76
C LEU A 135 -6.12 6.45 -10.74
N ASN A 136 -5.82 6.64 -12.01
CA ASN A 136 -6.06 5.68 -13.08
C ASN A 136 -4.71 5.12 -13.51
N LEU A 137 -4.46 3.84 -13.27
CA LEU A 137 -3.21 3.15 -13.58
C LEU A 137 -3.37 2.27 -14.81
N GLU A 138 -2.36 2.30 -15.68
CA GLU A 138 -2.24 1.37 -16.80
C GLU A 138 -1.07 0.43 -16.56
N PHE A 139 -1.30 -0.86 -16.84
CA PHE A 139 -0.28 -1.90 -16.77
C PHE A 139 -0.05 -2.48 -18.16
N GLY A 140 0.96 -3.31 -18.31
CA GLY A 140 1.13 -4.11 -19.52
C GLY A 140 -0.10 -5.01 -19.78
N ASN A 141 -0.25 -5.49 -21.03
CA ASN A 141 -1.30 -6.45 -21.43
C ASN A 141 -2.74 -5.94 -21.32
N ASN A 142 -3.00 -4.64 -21.45
CA ASN A 142 -4.33 -4.03 -21.36
C ASN A 142 -5.02 -4.35 -20.03
N THR A 143 -4.33 -4.21 -18.93
CA THR A 143 -4.87 -4.27 -17.59
C THR A 143 -4.82 -2.88 -16.95
N TYR A 144 -5.77 -2.60 -16.08
CA TYR A 144 -5.98 -1.28 -15.51
C TYR A 144 -6.24 -1.35 -14.02
N ALA A 145 -6.03 -0.26 -13.29
CA ALA A 145 -6.54 -0.14 -11.94
C ALA A 145 -7.01 1.29 -11.64
N ILE A 146 -7.95 1.40 -10.71
CA ILE A 146 -8.31 2.65 -10.06
C ILE A 146 -7.87 2.57 -8.60
N VAL A 147 -7.26 3.64 -8.12
CA VAL A 147 -6.95 3.81 -6.70
C VAL A 147 -7.61 5.10 -6.22
N GLU A 148 -8.41 4.99 -5.19
CA GLU A 148 -9.17 6.08 -4.59
C GLU A 148 -8.65 6.32 -3.18
N TYR A 149 -8.22 7.55 -2.92
CA TYR A 149 -7.74 7.98 -1.61
C TYR A 149 -8.46 9.23 -1.14
N GLY A 150 -8.64 9.37 0.15
CA GLY A 150 -8.99 10.66 0.69
C GLY A 150 -9.65 10.63 2.05
N SER A 151 -9.77 11.84 2.60
CA SER A 151 -10.41 12.12 3.87
C SER A 151 -11.71 12.93 3.72
N ALA A 152 -12.20 13.12 2.49
CA ALA A 152 -13.42 13.88 2.17
C ALA A 152 -14.61 12.99 1.76
N PHE A 153 -14.74 11.81 2.36
CA PHE A 153 -15.76 10.81 2.03
C PHE A 153 -16.56 10.43 3.28
N HIS A 154 -17.83 10.80 3.35
CA HIS A 154 -18.73 10.37 4.45
C HIS A 154 -19.14 8.90 4.39
N TRP A 155 -18.93 8.23 3.25
CA TRP A 155 -19.09 6.79 3.13
C TRP A 155 -17.71 6.15 3.10
N PRO A 156 -17.17 5.70 4.24
CA PRO A 156 -15.81 5.18 4.29
C PRO A 156 -15.72 3.80 3.65
N GLU A 157 -14.68 3.59 2.86
CA GLU A 157 -14.33 2.31 2.27
C GLU A 157 -12.84 2.01 2.41
N HIS A 158 -12.50 0.74 2.65
CA HIS A 158 -11.13 0.28 2.59
C HIS A 158 -11.11 -1.16 2.06
N TYR A 159 -10.75 -1.32 0.78
CA TYR A 159 -10.70 -2.62 0.11
C TYR A 159 -9.73 -2.65 -1.07
N VAL A 160 -9.43 -3.88 -1.52
CA VAL A 160 -8.81 -4.18 -2.82
C VAL A 160 -9.71 -5.19 -3.55
N LEU A 161 -10.15 -4.86 -4.76
CA LEU A 161 -10.97 -5.69 -5.63
C LEU A 161 -10.18 -5.99 -6.90
N ILE A 162 -10.10 -7.27 -7.29
CA ILE A 162 -9.46 -7.71 -8.53
C ILE A 162 -10.49 -8.44 -9.37
N GLN A 163 -10.65 -8.05 -10.62
CA GLN A 163 -11.56 -8.62 -11.58
C GLN A 163 -10.79 -9.41 -12.65
N GLY A 164 -11.22 -10.61 -12.91
CA GLY A 164 -10.67 -11.47 -13.95
C GLY A 164 -11.76 -12.01 -14.87
N THR A 165 -11.35 -12.72 -15.92
CA THR A 165 -12.28 -13.28 -16.93
C THR A 165 -13.11 -14.47 -16.42
N LYS A 166 -12.72 -15.07 -15.29
CA LYS A 166 -13.38 -16.25 -14.70
C LYS A 166 -13.82 -16.05 -13.26
N GLY A 167 -13.66 -14.84 -12.71
CA GLY A 167 -14.04 -14.55 -11.34
C GLY A 167 -13.47 -13.24 -10.84
N ALA A 168 -13.68 -12.98 -9.56
CA ALA A 168 -13.19 -11.79 -8.86
C ALA A 168 -12.72 -12.14 -7.45
N ILE A 169 -11.82 -11.33 -6.91
CA ILE A 169 -11.35 -11.41 -5.53
C ILE A 169 -11.57 -10.04 -4.88
N ARG A 170 -12.25 -9.98 -3.74
CA ARG A 170 -12.38 -8.78 -2.91
C ARG A 170 -11.71 -9.04 -1.57
N ILE A 171 -10.77 -8.18 -1.22
CA ILE A 171 -10.13 -8.12 0.10
C ILE A 171 -10.72 -6.91 0.80
N ASP A 172 -11.56 -7.13 1.81
CA ASP A 172 -12.21 -6.08 2.60
C ASP A 172 -11.40 -5.81 3.86
N MET A 173 -11.12 -4.54 4.14
CA MET A 173 -10.33 -4.12 5.31
C MET A 173 -11.19 -3.45 6.37
N CYS A 174 -12.49 -3.25 6.10
CA CYS A 174 -13.48 -2.70 7.04
C CYS A 174 -14.24 -3.83 7.73
N ASN A 175 -14.85 -4.73 6.94
CA ASN A 175 -15.40 -6.01 7.40
C ASN A 175 -14.41 -7.10 6.98
N VAL A 176 -13.37 -7.26 7.77
CA VAL A 176 -12.13 -7.91 7.36
C VAL A 176 -12.36 -9.34 6.91
N GLY A 177 -11.99 -9.60 5.66
CA GLY A 177 -12.13 -10.90 5.02
C GLY A 177 -11.81 -10.83 3.54
N MET A 178 -11.49 -11.96 2.94
CA MET A 178 -11.32 -12.07 1.49
C MET A 178 -12.41 -12.98 0.92
N THR A 179 -13.10 -12.48 -0.11
CA THR A 179 -14.11 -13.24 -0.86
C THR A 179 -13.64 -13.48 -2.28
N VAL A 180 -13.76 -14.72 -2.73
CA VAL A 180 -13.52 -15.12 -4.13
C VAL A 180 -14.85 -15.54 -4.74
N LYS A 181 -15.24 -14.89 -5.84
CA LYS A 181 -16.43 -15.25 -6.62
C LYS A 181 -16.01 -15.77 -7.99
N LEU A 182 -16.42 -16.98 -8.33
CA LEU A 182 -16.10 -17.61 -9.60
C LEU A 182 -17.28 -17.53 -10.57
N ALA A 183 -17.00 -17.64 -11.87
CA ALA A 183 -17.99 -17.51 -12.93
C ALA A 183 -19.07 -18.64 -12.91
N ASP A 184 -18.78 -19.75 -12.26
CA ASP A 184 -19.75 -20.87 -12.06
C ASP A 184 -20.71 -20.64 -10.89
N GLY A 185 -20.60 -19.49 -10.22
CA GLY A 185 -21.42 -19.13 -9.05
C GLY A 185 -20.82 -19.53 -7.70
N THR A 186 -19.66 -20.20 -7.70
CA THR A 186 -18.95 -20.53 -6.45
C THR A 186 -18.51 -19.28 -5.74
N GLU A 187 -18.76 -19.22 -4.42
CA GLU A 187 -18.26 -18.17 -3.54
C GLU A 187 -17.47 -18.79 -2.39
N GLU A 188 -16.27 -18.31 -2.17
CA GLU A 188 -15.35 -18.80 -1.13
C GLU A 188 -14.89 -17.65 -0.25
N HIS A 189 -14.63 -17.93 1.04
CA HIS A 189 -14.21 -16.94 2.02
C HIS A 189 -12.91 -17.35 2.71
N TYR A 190 -12.02 -16.39 2.87
CA TYR A 190 -10.69 -16.59 3.45
C TYR A 190 -10.35 -15.46 4.42
N CYS A 191 -9.45 -15.72 5.36
CA CYS A 191 -8.92 -14.69 6.24
C CYS A 191 -7.97 -13.76 5.48
N VAL A 192 -7.96 -12.48 5.87
CA VAL A 192 -6.98 -11.48 5.42
C VAL A 192 -5.71 -11.56 6.26
N HIS A 193 -5.85 -11.79 7.56
CA HIS A 193 -4.74 -12.01 8.48
C HIS A 193 -4.49 -13.51 8.73
N ALA A 194 -3.68 -13.83 9.74
CA ALA A 194 -3.28 -15.21 10.03
C ALA A 194 -4.45 -16.13 10.41
N ASN A 195 -5.51 -15.58 10.98
CA ASN A 195 -6.69 -16.31 11.38
C ASN A 195 -7.90 -15.38 11.56
N LYS A 196 -9.08 -16.00 11.77
CA LYS A 196 -10.34 -15.27 11.92
C LYS A 196 -10.40 -14.39 13.18
N GLU A 197 -9.76 -14.76 14.25
CA GLU A 197 -9.74 -13.98 15.50
C GLU A 197 -9.10 -12.60 15.25
N ILE A 198 -8.00 -12.57 14.49
CA ILE A 198 -7.30 -11.35 14.11
C ILE A 198 -8.15 -10.50 13.16
N ASP A 199 -8.84 -11.13 12.19
CA ASP A 199 -9.76 -10.44 11.29
C ASP A 199 -10.94 -9.80 12.05
N ASP A 200 -11.52 -10.55 13.00
CA ASP A 200 -12.60 -10.06 13.83
C ASP A 200 -12.17 -8.90 14.76
N ASP A 201 -10.95 -8.97 15.32
CA ASP A 201 -10.37 -7.89 16.11
C ASP A 201 -10.22 -6.61 15.28
N ARG A 202 -9.67 -6.71 14.07
CA ARG A 202 -9.54 -5.57 13.16
C ARG A 202 -10.90 -4.99 12.75
N THR A 203 -11.86 -5.85 12.41
CA THR A 203 -13.24 -5.44 12.10
C THR A 203 -13.87 -4.68 13.27
N ARG A 204 -13.76 -5.20 14.50
CA ARG A 204 -14.24 -4.55 15.70
C ARG A 204 -13.61 -3.18 15.91
N ILE A 205 -12.30 -3.08 15.78
CA ILE A 205 -11.57 -1.81 15.91
C ILE A 205 -12.03 -0.83 14.83
N TYR A 206 -12.16 -1.27 13.59
CA TYR A 206 -12.59 -0.41 12.47
C TYR A 206 -13.97 0.23 12.73
N HIS A 207 -14.90 -0.49 13.32
CA HIS A 207 -16.25 0.00 13.62
C HIS A 207 -16.37 0.68 14.99
N SER A 208 -15.30 0.75 15.76
CA SER A 208 -15.27 1.42 17.06
C SER A 208 -14.70 2.84 16.96
N THR A 209 -14.97 3.66 17.98
CA THR A 209 -14.32 4.97 18.13
C THR A 209 -12.83 4.86 18.52
N GLU A 210 -12.33 3.64 18.75
CA GLU A 210 -10.92 3.36 19.06
C GLU A 210 -10.01 3.38 17.83
N MET A 211 -10.57 3.68 16.67
CA MET A 211 -9.93 3.51 15.36
C MET A 211 -8.78 4.46 15.05
N ASP A 212 -8.49 5.41 15.88
CA ASP A 212 -7.29 6.21 15.67
C ASP A 212 -6.03 5.42 16.07
N GLY A 213 -5.60 4.57 15.14
CA GLY A 213 -4.39 3.78 15.30
C GLY A 213 -3.15 4.63 15.61
N ALA A 214 -3.14 5.90 15.22
CA ALA A 214 -2.08 6.84 15.59
C ALA A 214 -2.06 7.11 17.11
N ILE A 215 -3.19 6.97 17.79
CA ILE A 215 -3.27 7.10 19.25
C ILE A 215 -2.71 5.87 19.96
N GLN A 216 -2.78 4.69 19.33
CA GLN A 216 -2.37 3.44 19.99
C GLN A 216 -0.90 3.09 19.76
N TYR A 217 -0.31 3.48 18.63
CA TYR A 217 1.10 3.20 18.37
C TYR A 217 2.01 4.33 18.88
N GLY A 218 3.16 3.92 19.41
CA GLY A 218 4.18 4.87 19.85
C GLY A 218 3.87 5.59 21.16
N HIS A 219 2.74 5.34 21.79
CA HIS A 219 2.47 5.82 23.12
C HIS A 219 3.03 4.86 24.18
N PRO A 220 3.83 5.34 25.14
CA PRO A 220 4.35 4.51 26.21
C PRO A 220 3.23 3.75 26.95
N GLY A 221 3.39 2.44 27.11
CA GLY A 221 2.43 1.59 27.80
C GLY A 221 1.19 1.17 26.99
N LYS A 222 1.04 1.61 25.74
CA LYS A 222 0.02 1.11 24.83
C LYS A 222 0.56 -0.03 23.97
N LYS A 223 -0.24 -1.08 23.81
CA LYS A 223 0.06 -2.18 22.89
C LYS A 223 -0.60 -1.90 21.55
N PRO A 224 0.05 -2.24 20.42
CA PRO A 224 -0.61 -2.19 19.13
C PRO A 224 -1.78 -3.17 19.08
N PRO A 225 -2.80 -2.93 18.25
CA PRO A 225 -3.87 -3.89 17.98
C PRO A 225 -3.29 -5.24 17.56
N MET A 226 -4.02 -6.33 17.84
CA MET A 226 -3.57 -7.71 17.56
C MET A 226 -3.21 -7.89 16.08
N TRP A 227 -4.05 -7.39 15.18
CA TRP A 227 -3.81 -7.47 13.73
C TRP A 227 -2.52 -6.78 13.29
N LEU A 228 -2.25 -5.57 13.84
CA LEU A 228 -1.04 -4.83 13.48
C LEU A 228 0.20 -5.50 14.05
N ASN A 229 0.15 -5.94 15.31
CA ASN A 229 1.26 -6.68 15.93
C ASN A 229 1.60 -7.94 15.16
N SER A 230 0.57 -8.68 14.70
CA SER A 230 0.75 -9.91 13.92
C SER A 230 1.49 -9.66 12.60
N ILE A 231 1.10 -8.64 11.83
CA ILE A 231 1.74 -8.37 10.52
C ILE A 231 3.12 -7.75 10.66
N MET A 232 3.33 -6.87 11.64
CA MET A 232 4.65 -6.31 11.91
C MET A 232 5.64 -7.39 12.36
N ASN A 233 5.19 -8.33 13.20
CA ASN A 233 6.03 -9.47 13.59
C ASN A 233 6.38 -10.33 12.38
N ALA A 234 5.42 -10.67 11.52
CA ALA A 234 5.68 -11.48 10.32
C ALA A 234 6.69 -10.79 9.39
N GLU A 235 6.59 -9.48 9.20
CA GLU A 235 7.52 -8.69 8.40
C GLU A 235 8.92 -8.67 9.01
N MET A 236 9.03 -8.44 10.31
CA MET A 236 10.32 -8.39 11.00
C MET A 236 10.96 -9.77 11.17
N GLU A 237 10.19 -10.83 11.39
CA GLU A 237 10.67 -12.22 11.41
C GLU A 237 11.24 -12.61 10.03
N PHE A 238 10.54 -12.25 8.95
CA PHE A 238 11.04 -12.47 7.60
C PHE A 238 12.36 -11.73 7.36
N PHE A 239 12.45 -10.43 7.67
CA PHE A 239 13.68 -9.66 7.52
C PHE A 239 14.83 -10.25 8.34
N ASN A 240 14.56 -10.62 9.58
CA ASN A 240 15.55 -11.27 10.45
C ASN A 240 16.03 -12.61 9.88
N GLY A 241 15.12 -13.45 9.38
CA GLY A 241 15.44 -14.72 8.74
C GLY A 241 16.38 -14.54 7.54
N VAL A 242 16.06 -13.58 6.65
CA VAL A 242 16.92 -13.25 5.50
C VAL A 242 18.31 -12.80 5.94
N MET A 243 18.43 -12.00 6.99
CA MET A 243 19.74 -11.58 7.54
C MET A 243 20.54 -12.76 8.07
N HIS A 244 19.89 -13.87 8.45
CA HIS A 244 20.53 -15.11 8.91
C HIS A 244 20.67 -16.19 7.83
N GLY A 245 20.33 -15.85 6.58
CA GLY A 245 20.54 -16.70 5.42
C GLY A 245 19.34 -17.52 4.98
N ASP A 246 18.15 -17.22 5.48
CA ASP A 246 16.94 -17.87 5.00
C ASP A 246 16.68 -17.51 3.52
N PRO A 247 16.16 -18.46 2.73
CA PRO A 247 15.87 -18.22 1.31
C PRO A 247 14.76 -17.21 1.15
N ILE A 248 14.89 -16.30 0.15
CA ILE A 248 13.89 -15.31 -0.17
C ILE A 248 12.86 -15.92 -1.13
N PRO A 249 11.58 -16.06 -0.74
CA PRO A 249 10.52 -16.45 -1.65
C PRO A 249 10.42 -15.51 -2.85
N ASP A 250 10.07 -16.04 -4.02
CA ASP A 250 10.01 -15.26 -5.26
C ASP A 250 9.07 -14.05 -5.14
N GLU A 251 7.97 -14.20 -4.43
CA GLU A 251 7.00 -13.12 -4.20
C GLU A 251 7.59 -11.92 -3.45
N PHE A 252 8.62 -12.14 -2.62
CA PHE A 252 9.26 -11.09 -1.81
C PHE A 252 10.58 -10.57 -2.38
N LYS A 253 11.09 -11.18 -3.47
CA LYS A 253 12.30 -10.67 -4.13
C LYS A 253 12.23 -9.18 -4.45
N PRO A 254 11.12 -8.62 -5.01
CA PRO A 254 11.03 -7.19 -5.29
C PRO A 254 11.17 -6.29 -4.06
N LEU A 255 10.76 -6.75 -2.86
CA LEU A 255 10.97 -6.02 -1.61
C LEU A 255 12.45 -5.90 -1.25
N MET A 256 13.19 -7.00 -1.48
CA MET A 256 14.61 -7.13 -1.11
C MET A 256 15.56 -6.53 -2.15
N THR A 257 15.14 -6.47 -3.42
CA THR A 257 15.96 -5.87 -4.51
C THR A 257 15.74 -4.37 -4.66
N GLY A 258 14.74 -3.82 -3.95
CA GLY A 258 14.30 -2.43 -4.07
C GLY A 258 13.40 -2.15 -5.28
N GLU A 259 13.06 -3.17 -6.09
CA GLU A 259 12.16 -3.00 -7.24
C GLU A 259 10.77 -2.53 -6.80
N ALA A 260 10.23 -3.12 -5.73
CA ALA A 260 8.93 -2.71 -5.16
C ALA A 260 8.96 -1.25 -4.68
N ALA A 261 10.03 -0.85 -3.98
CA ALA A 261 10.22 0.52 -3.53
C ALA A 261 10.24 1.50 -4.70
N ARG A 262 11.09 1.21 -5.72
CA ARG A 262 11.20 2.03 -6.94
C ARG A 262 9.87 2.14 -7.69
N ALA A 263 9.16 1.03 -7.86
CA ALA A 263 7.88 1.01 -8.55
C ALA A 263 6.83 1.86 -7.83
N ALA A 264 6.73 1.74 -6.50
CA ALA A 264 5.78 2.49 -5.71
C ALA A 264 6.06 4.00 -5.76
N ILE A 265 7.32 4.41 -5.53
CA ILE A 265 7.70 5.84 -5.53
C ILE A 265 7.65 6.43 -6.94
N ALA A 266 8.15 5.73 -7.97
CA ALA A 266 8.05 6.23 -9.35
C ALA A 266 6.58 6.44 -9.78
N THR A 267 5.69 5.53 -9.39
CA THR A 267 4.26 5.68 -9.71
C THR A 267 3.64 6.85 -8.94
N ALA A 268 4.03 7.07 -7.68
CA ALA A 268 3.57 8.22 -6.88
C ALA A 268 4.09 9.56 -7.46
N ASP A 269 5.36 9.62 -7.86
CA ASP A 269 5.94 10.79 -8.53
C ASP A 269 5.24 11.09 -9.87
N ALA A 270 5.01 10.06 -10.70
CA ALA A 270 4.31 10.19 -11.97
C ALA A 270 2.84 10.63 -11.77
N ALA A 271 2.15 10.13 -10.73
CA ALA A 271 0.82 10.54 -10.36
C ALA A 271 0.79 12.02 -9.92
N THR A 272 1.73 12.43 -9.09
CA THR A 272 1.87 13.83 -8.65
C THR A 272 2.15 14.77 -9.83
N LEU A 273 3.01 14.33 -10.77
CA LEU A 273 3.26 15.05 -12.01
C LEU A 273 2.00 15.15 -12.88
N SER A 274 1.25 14.03 -12.98
CA SER A 274 -0.02 13.98 -13.73
C SER A 274 -1.05 14.98 -13.19
N LEU A 275 -1.21 15.04 -11.86
CA LEU A 275 -2.11 16.02 -11.22
C LEU A 275 -1.69 17.45 -11.50
N ARG A 276 -0.39 17.75 -11.35
CA ARG A 276 0.17 19.09 -11.57
C ARG A 276 0.02 19.57 -13.01
N GLU A 277 0.25 18.68 -13.99
CA GLU A 277 0.25 19.02 -15.42
C GLU A 277 -1.05 18.69 -16.14
N ASN A 278 -2.02 18.11 -15.42
CA ASN A 278 -3.34 17.71 -15.94
C ASN A 278 -3.24 16.86 -17.23
N ARG A 279 -2.35 15.85 -17.21
CA ARG A 279 -2.12 14.93 -18.32
C ARG A 279 -1.80 13.52 -17.83
N LYS A 280 -1.91 12.55 -18.74
CA LYS A 280 -1.35 11.21 -18.52
C LYS A 280 0.17 11.26 -18.53
N VAL A 281 0.82 10.56 -17.59
CA VAL A 281 2.27 10.49 -17.41
C VAL A 281 2.74 9.04 -17.51
N SER A 282 3.83 8.79 -18.24
CA SER A 282 4.55 7.52 -18.20
C SER A 282 5.37 7.44 -16.90
N VAL A 283 5.33 6.28 -16.23
CA VAL A 283 6.14 6.10 -15.01
C VAL A 283 7.65 6.25 -15.30
N GLU A 284 8.11 5.86 -16.48
CA GLU A 284 9.50 6.03 -16.91
C GLU A 284 9.94 7.51 -17.00
N GLU A 285 9.00 8.44 -17.16
CA GLU A 285 9.32 9.87 -17.29
C GLU A 285 9.96 10.45 -16.02
N VAL A 286 9.65 9.90 -14.87
CA VAL A 286 10.17 10.33 -13.56
C VAL A 286 11.36 9.51 -13.06
N MET A 287 11.73 8.46 -13.77
CA MET A 287 12.85 7.55 -13.44
C MET A 287 14.20 8.01 -14.01
N LYS A 288 14.43 9.31 -14.11
CA LYS A 288 15.63 9.90 -14.73
C LYS A 288 16.58 10.46 -13.68
#